data_6d85deb6fba543b4ebe21e5f60417eb6
#
_entry.id   6d85deb6fba543b4ebe21e5f60417eb6
#
_cell.length_a   1.000
_cell.length_b   1.000
_cell.length_c   1.000
_cell.angle_alpha   90.00
_cell.angle_beta   90.00
_cell.angle_gamma   90.00
#
_symmetry.space_group_name_H-M   'P 1'
#
loop_
_entity.id
_entity.type
_entity.pdbx_description
1 polymer ?
#
loop_
_entity_poly.entity_id
_entity_poly.type
_entity_poly.pdbx_seq_one_letter_code
_entity_poly.pdbx_strand_id
1 'polypeptide(L)'
;MESNEKIQILSDLIQFDSRNGNERPVAEYLKALFEKHGIEAEILPLASDPDHRANLVAHVGTGKPVIAFTGHMDVVDFDRSQWATDPLQLTMDGDKMFGRGVSDMKSGLAAAAIALIDIKEKEIPFDGTLRFLATAGEEVGMAGSTALQAAGYMDDVDALIVGEPTGYNTSFANKGELNITLSAKGKAAHSSTPQLGINAIQELMDVWADIKTKLDERSQKDTNQYLGQDVYNIDVINGGSQPNILPANAEAQLNVRTVPEFDNEAVLAIIDQAIADFNTNHKGEVSREVTMEIIPIEGDLHSKLIQKMQAIAKAAVGKDIKAIAAPGGTDASKLLVDHPIGFPMAVFGPGNFLTAHQNNEECSKDMYLKFIDMYTELFTTVSTEY
;
A
#
# COMPACT_ATOMS: atom_id res chain seq x y z
N MET A 1 11.62 22.62 -15.76
CA MET A 1 11.63 21.68 -16.94
C MET A 1 10.47 21.98 -17.89
N GLU A 2 10.63 21.76 -19.21
CA GLU A 2 9.56 21.86 -20.19
C GLU A 2 8.62 20.64 -20.12
N SER A 3 7.36 20.80 -20.58
CA SER A 3 6.36 19.72 -20.48
C SER A 3 6.80 18.41 -21.17
N ASN A 4 7.53 18.50 -22.29
CA ASN A 4 8.02 17.30 -22.97
C ASN A 4 9.09 16.55 -22.16
N GLU A 5 9.96 17.25 -21.45
CA GLU A 5 10.96 16.64 -20.57
C GLU A 5 10.28 15.96 -19.38
N LYS A 6 9.24 16.60 -18.79
CA LYS A 6 8.44 16.02 -17.72
C LYS A 6 7.77 14.70 -18.15
N ILE A 7 7.21 14.67 -19.36
CA ILE A 7 6.60 13.45 -19.93
C ILE A 7 7.67 12.40 -20.23
N GLN A 8 8.88 12.82 -20.71
CA GLN A 8 9.96 11.89 -21.00
C GLN A 8 10.43 11.16 -19.74
N ILE A 9 10.53 11.83 -18.57
CA ILE A 9 10.89 11.20 -17.30
C ILE A 9 9.87 10.11 -16.94
N LEU A 10 8.57 10.36 -17.08
CA LEU A 10 7.56 9.33 -16.87
C LEU A 10 7.68 8.19 -17.89
N SER A 11 7.93 8.53 -19.16
CA SER A 11 8.14 7.53 -20.21
C SER A 11 9.31 6.62 -19.90
N ASP A 12 10.42 7.18 -19.42
CA ASP A 12 11.60 6.40 -19.04
C ASP A 12 11.31 5.46 -17.86
N LEU A 13 10.56 5.95 -16.83
CA LEU A 13 10.14 5.12 -15.69
C LEU A 13 9.24 3.96 -16.13
N ILE A 14 8.32 4.18 -17.07
CA ILE A 14 7.42 3.13 -17.56
C ILE A 14 8.18 2.02 -18.30
N GLN A 15 9.32 2.33 -18.93
CA GLN A 15 10.12 1.33 -19.67
C GLN A 15 10.79 0.30 -18.76
N PHE A 16 11.00 0.61 -17.48
CA PHE A 16 11.58 -0.35 -16.56
C PHE A 16 10.56 -1.45 -16.22
N ASP A 17 10.92 -2.70 -16.51
CA ASP A 17 10.18 -3.87 -16.09
C ASP A 17 10.47 -4.13 -14.61
N SER A 18 9.73 -3.45 -13.74
CA SER A 18 9.84 -3.54 -12.28
C SER A 18 8.73 -4.40 -11.66
N ARG A 19 8.26 -5.42 -12.39
CA ARG A 19 7.26 -6.35 -11.88
C ARG A 19 7.80 -7.17 -10.72
N ASN A 20 7.13 -7.08 -9.57
CA ASN A 20 7.31 -7.97 -8.43
C ASN A 20 8.78 -8.24 -8.03
N GLY A 21 9.65 -7.24 -8.05
CA GLY A 21 10.97 -7.41 -7.49
C GLY A 21 12.18 -7.02 -8.37
N ASN A 22 12.05 -6.07 -9.24
CA ASN A 22 13.17 -5.54 -10.04
C ASN A 22 13.18 -4.00 -10.02
N GLU A 23 13.15 -3.43 -8.81
CA GLU A 23 13.02 -1.98 -8.60
C GLU A 23 14.37 -1.25 -8.70
N ARG A 24 15.50 -1.95 -8.47
CA ARG A 24 16.83 -1.33 -8.45
C ARG A 24 17.16 -0.50 -9.69
N PRO A 25 16.84 -0.91 -10.95
CA PRO A 25 17.07 -0.07 -12.12
C PRO A 25 16.28 1.24 -12.09
N VAL A 26 15.07 1.24 -11.49
CA VAL A 26 14.26 2.45 -11.29
C VAL A 26 14.93 3.37 -10.28
N ALA A 27 15.42 2.83 -9.17
CA ALA A 27 16.15 3.57 -8.14
C ALA A 27 17.44 4.19 -8.71
N GLU A 28 18.19 3.45 -9.53
CA GLU A 28 19.41 3.94 -10.19
C GLU A 28 19.12 5.07 -11.17
N TYR A 29 18.04 4.96 -11.95
CA TYR A 29 17.58 6.04 -12.83
C TYR A 29 17.21 7.31 -12.05
N LEU A 30 16.40 7.18 -11.00
CA LEU A 30 15.99 8.31 -10.16
C LEU A 30 17.19 8.94 -9.45
N LYS A 31 18.15 8.13 -8.96
CA LYS A 31 19.40 8.65 -8.39
C LYS A 31 20.17 9.49 -9.38
N ALA A 32 20.40 8.96 -10.59
CA ALA A 32 21.11 9.69 -11.64
C ALA A 32 20.37 10.98 -12.03
N LEU A 33 19.05 10.94 -12.08
CA LEU A 33 18.21 12.12 -12.33
C LEU A 33 18.40 13.17 -11.23
N PHE A 34 18.30 12.81 -9.95
CA PHE A 34 18.49 13.72 -8.82
C PHE A 34 19.91 14.31 -8.78
N GLU A 35 20.94 13.49 -8.94
CA GLU A 35 22.36 13.94 -8.94
C GLU A 35 22.67 14.91 -10.08
N LYS A 36 22.09 14.70 -11.27
CA LYS A 36 22.19 15.63 -12.42
C LYS A 36 21.68 17.04 -12.04
N HIS A 37 20.71 17.13 -11.15
CA HIS A 37 20.10 18.39 -10.69
C HIS A 37 20.58 18.83 -9.31
N GLY A 38 21.70 18.28 -8.81
CA GLY A 38 22.36 18.68 -7.57
C GLY A 38 21.59 18.29 -6.29
N ILE A 39 20.79 17.23 -6.35
CA ILE A 39 20.11 16.61 -5.21
C ILE A 39 20.84 15.31 -4.88
N GLU A 40 21.31 15.17 -3.64
CA GLU A 40 21.92 13.93 -3.17
C GLU A 40 20.86 12.86 -2.97
N ALA A 41 21.17 11.65 -3.44
CA ALA A 41 20.28 10.50 -3.32
C ALA A 41 21.07 9.22 -2.99
N GLU A 42 20.49 8.40 -2.12
CA GLU A 42 21.05 7.14 -1.64
C GLU A 42 20.20 5.97 -2.09
N ILE A 43 20.87 4.90 -2.58
CA ILE A 43 20.21 3.62 -2.89
C ILE A 43 20.43 2.69 -1.70
N LEU A 44 19.34 2.10 -1.20
CA LEU A 44 19.31 1.19 -0.08
C LEU A 44 18.87 -0.20 -0.54
N PRO A 45 19.82 -1.11 -0.83
CA PRO A 45 19.49 -2.47 -1.27
C PRO A 45 18.69 -3.24 -0.21
N LEU A 46 17.67 -3.99 -0.65
CA LEU A 46 16.93 -4.88 0.25
C LEU A 46 17.72 -6.15 0.53
N ALA A 47 17.83 -6.52 1.80
CA ALA A 47 18.62 -7.68 2.22
C ALA A 47 18.13 -9.02 1.61
N SER A 48 16.86 -9.12 1.25
CA SER A 48 16.27 -10.31 0.64
C SER A 48 16.73 -10.57 -0.79
N ASP A 49 17.02 -9.49 -1.57
CA ASP A 49 17.49 -9.56 -2.96
C ASP A 49 18.21 -8.25 -3.34
N PRO A 50 19.45 -8.04 -2.84
CA PRO A 50 20.14 -6.76 -3.00
C PRO A 50 20.55 -6.44 -4.44
N ASP A 51 20.60 -7.44 -5.31
CA ASP A 51 21.00 -7.25 -6.71
C ASP A 51 19.86 -6.67 -7.57
N HIS A 52 18.60 -6.95 -7.23
CA HIS A 52 17.45 -6.55 -8.02
C HIS A 52 16.55 -5.55 -7.29
N ARG A 53 16.54 -5.56 -5.95
CA ARG A 53 15.61 -4.79 -5.13
C ARG A 53 16.31 -3.74 -4.29
N ALA A 54 15.87 -2.51 -4.37
CA ALA A 54 16.39 -1.42 -3.56
C ALA A 54 15.35 -0.31 -3.38
N ASN A 55 15.40 0.38 -2.24
CA ASN A 55 14.77 1.68 -2.06
C ASN A 55 15.70 2.78 -2.55
N LEU A 56 15.15 3.98 -2.74
CA LEU A 56 15.94 5.21 -2.92
C LEU A 56 15.44 6.26 -1.93
N VAL A 57 16.38 6.97 -1.30
CA VAL A 57 16.11 8.12 -0.45
C VAL A 57 16.83 9.34 -1.01
N ALA A 58 16.11 10.46 -1.13
CA ALA A 58 16.67 11.76 -1.47
C ALA A 58 16.08 12.84 -0.57
N HIS A 59 16.77 13.96 -0.40
CA HIS A 59 16.25 15.08 0.38
C HIS A 59 16.75 16.41 -0.14
N VAL A 60 15.92 17.44 0.08
CA VAL A 60 16.21 18.85 -0.21
C VAL A 60 15.90 19.67 1.04
N GLY A 61 16.75 20.62 1.36
CA GLY A 61 16.64 21.41 2.59
C GLY A 61 17.29 20.74 3.79
N THR A 62 17.17 21.34 4.97
CA THR A 62 17.74 20.83 6.22
C THR A 62 16.95 21.30 7.43
N GLY A 63 16.93 20.49 8.50
CA GLY A 63 16.23 20.82 9.74
C GLY A 63 14.75 20.46 9.71
N LYS A 64 14.02 21.05 10.66
CA LYS A 64 12.58 20.83 10.87
C LYS A 64 11.75 21.94 10.22
N PRO A 65 10.50 21.63 9.83
CA PRO A 65 9.89 20.28 9.86
C PRO A 65 10.44 19.35 8.77
N VAL A 66 10.24 18.04 8.94
CA VAL A 66 10.55 17.04 7.92
C VAL A 66 9.25 16.56 7.27
N ILE A 67 9.06 16.89 6.01
CA ILE A 67 7.91 16.44 5.22
C ILE A 67 8.38 15.31 4.31
N ALA A 68 7.85 14.11 4.51
CA ALA A 68 8.17 12.96 3.68
C ALA A 68 7.14 12.78 2.57
N PHE A 69 7.64 12.42 1.39
CA PHE A 69 6.86 11.87 0.29
C PHE A 69 7.29 10.42 0.09
N THR A 70 6.33 9.52 -0.12
CA THR A 70 6.61 8.13 -0.49
C THR A 70 5.85 7.72 -1.75
N GLY A 71 6.46 6.81 -2.51
CA GLY A 71 5.84 6.18 -3.65
C GLY A 71 6.63 4.94 -4.10
N HIS A 72 5.91 3.91 -4.55
CA HIS A 72 6.53 2.66 -4.95
C HIS A 72 7.03 2.67 -6.39
N MET A 73 8.08 1.87 -6.64
CA MET A 73 8.75 1.73 -7.94
C MET A 73 8.31 0.48 -8.68
N ASP A 74 7.80 -0.53 -7.97
CA ASP A 74 7.28 -1.76 -8.56
C ASP A 74 5.93 -1.56 -9.23
N VAL A 75 5.52 -2.56 -9.98
CA VAL A 75 4.22 -2.65 -10.63
C VAL A 75 3.75 -4.09 -10.61
N VAL A 76 2.42 -4.30 -10.63
CA VAL A 76 1.84 -5.65 -10.77
C VAL A 76 2.13 -6.26 -12.13
N ASP A 77 1.99 -7.57 -12.20
CA ASP A 77 2.15 -8.34 -13.43
C ASP A 77 1.10 -7.98 -14.50
N PHE A 78 1.38 -8.33 -15.75
CA PHE A 78 0.50 -8.11 -16.90
C PHE A 78 0.69 -9.18 -17.97
N ASP A 79 -0.39 -9.49 -18.67
CA ASP A 79 -0.36 -10.28 -19.89
C ASP A 79 -0.38 -9.35 -21.13
N ARG A 80 0.75 -9.26 -21.83
CA ARG A 80 0.87 -8.41 -23.03
C ARG A 80 -0.19 -8.68 -24.08
N SER A 81 -0.72 -9.89 -24.17
CA SER A 81 -1.74 -10.27 -25.16
C SER A 81 -3.10 -9.59 -24.92
N GLN A 82 -3.32 -9.06 -23.72
CA GLN A 82 -4.56 -8.38 -23.31
C GLN A 82 -4.44 -6.84 -23.36
N TRP A 83 -3.28 -6.31 -23.78
CA TRP A 83 -3.05 -4.88 -23.90
C TRP A 83 -3.18 -4.41 -25.34
N ALA A 84 -3.79 -3.25 -25.56
CA ALA A 84 -3.90 -2.62 -26.88
C ALA A 84 -2.56 -2.01 -27.33
N THR A 85 -1.69 -1.64 -26.37
CA THR A 85 -0.34 -1.08 -26.60
C THR A 85 0.67 -1.87 -25.77
N ASP A 86 1.98 -1.66 -25.99
CA ASP A 86 2.99 -2.27 -25.11
C ASP A 86 2.91 -1.66 -23.69
N PRO A 87 2.65 -2.45 -22.64
CA PRO A 87 2.54 -1.96 -21.27
C PRO A 87 3.82 -1.32 -20.72
N LEU A 88 5.00 -1.63 -21.29
CA LEU A 88 6.28 -1.00 -20.93
C LEU A 88 6.68 0.14 -21.86
N GLN A 89 5.74 0.67 -22.62
CA GLN A 89 5.96 1.85 -23.48
C GLN A 89 4.86 2.87 -23.26
N LEU A 90 5.20 4.05 -22.76
CA LEU A 90 4.22 5.13 -22.61
C LEU A 90 3.63 5.49 -23.98
N THR A 91 2.33 5.23 -24.14
CA THR A 91 1.59 5.55 -25.37
C THR A 91 0.56 6.63 -25.06
N MET A 92 0.44 7.63 -25.94
CA MET A 92 -0.50 8.75 -25.76
C MET A 92 -1.60 8.73 -26.81
N ASP A 93 -2.85 8.95 -26.37
CA ASP A 93 -4.00 9.24 -27.23
C ASP A 93 -4.75 10.46 -26.68
N GLY A 94 -4.54 11.60 -27.28
CA GLY A 94 -5.05 12.88 -26.79
C GLY A 94 -4.49 13.23 -25.41
N ASP A 95 -5.35 13.27 -24.39
CA ASP A 95 -4.97 13.51 -23.00
C ASP A 95 -4.66 12.22 -22.23
N LYS A 96 -4.96 11.06 -22.79
CA LYS A 96 -4.70 9.78 -22.14
C LYS A 96 -3.29 9.30 -22.38
N MET A 97 -2.65 8.87 -21.33
CA MET A 97 -1.35 8.18 -21.32
C MET A 97 -1.59 6.75 -20.87
N PHE A 98 -1.12 5.77 -21.63
CA PHE A 98 -1.25 4.33 -21.36
C PHE A 98 0.10 3.72 -21.07
N GLY A 99 0.15 2.82 -20.11
CA GLY A 99 1.34 2.05 -19.69
C GLY A 99 1.15 1.46 -18.30
N ARG A 100 1.79 0.34 -17.99
CA ARG A 100 1.75 -0.26 -16.65
C ARG A 100 2.50 0.65 -15.66
N GLY A 101 1.84 1.01 -14.56
CA GLY A 101 2.36 1.95 -13.58
C GLY A 101 2.11 3.42 -13.92
N VAL A 102 1.41 3.72 -15.03
CA VAL A 102 1.11 5.11 -15.39
C VAL A 102 0.11 5.75 -14.43
N SER A 103 -0.71 4.95 -13.77
CA SER A 103 -1.63 5.36 -12.71
C SER A 103 -1.10 4.92 -11.35
N ASP A 104 -0.64 3.68 -11.24
CA ASP A 104 -0.25 3.01 -10.01
C ASP A 104 1.22 2.54 -10.07
N MET A 105 2.24 3.33 -9.52
CA MET A 105 2.04 4.75 -9.19
C MET A 105 3.21 5.60 -9.73
N LYS A 106 3.85 5.16 -10.84
CA LYS A 106 5.04 5.84 -11.41
C LYS A 106 4.77 7.29 -11.82
N SER A 107 3.52 7.67 -12.15
CA SER A 107 3.20 9.07 -12.41
C SER A 107 3.26 9.93 -11.14
N GLY A 108 2.80 9.41 -9.99
CA GLY A 108 2.95 10.08 -8.70
C GLY A 108 4.41 10.24 -8.30
N LEU A 109 5.17 9.17 -8.45
CA LEU A 109 6.60 9.13 -8.18
C LEU A 109 7.38 10.14 -9.06
N ALA A 110 7.12 10.14 -10.38
CA ALA A 110 7.73 11.08 -11.32
C ALA A 110 7.35 12.53 -11.02
N ALA A 111 6.07 12.79 -10.74
CA ALA A 111 5.59 14.14 -10.45
C ALA A 111 6.28 14.73 -9.21
N ALA A 112 6.40 13.95 -8.14
CA ALA A 112 7.08 14.37 -6.92
C ALA A 112 8.59 14.56 -7.12
N ALA A 113 9.26 13.66 -7.84
CA ALA A 113 10.67 13.81 -8.18
C ALA A 113 10.95 15.10 -8.96
N ILE A 114 10.11 15.40 -9.98
CA ILE A 114 10.22 16.63 -10.76
C ILE A 114 9.94 17.87 -9.90
N ALA A 115 8.97 17.80 -8.99
CA ALA A 115 8.67 18.90 -8.06
C ALA A 115 9.88 19.22 -7.17
N LEU A 116 10.57 18.22 -6.61
CA LEU A 116 11.80 18.43 -5.85
C LEU A 116 12.91 19.07 -6.69
N ILE A 117 13.07 18.61 -7.93
CA ILE A 117 14.04 19.19 -8.87
C ILE A 117 13.69 20.66 -9.17
N ASP A 118 12.43 20.96 -9.46
CA ASP A 118 11.97 22.32 -9.71
C ASP A 118 12.19 23.24 -8.50
N ILE A 119 11.95 22.76 -7.26
CA ILE A 119 12.24 23.49 -6.03
C ILE A 119 13.73 23.78 -5.91
N LYS A 120 14.59 22.79 -6.15
CA LYS A 120 16.03 22.93 -6.04
C LYS A 120 16.60 23.88 -7.09
N GLU A 121 16.25 23.71 -8.38
CA GLU A 121 16.77 24.51 -9.48
C GLU A 121 16.30 25.97 -9.47
N LYS A 122 15.04 26.18 -9.08
CA LYS A 122 14.44 27.53 -9.02
C LYS A 122 14.70 28.22 -7.68
N GLU A 123 15.43 27.56 -6.77
CA GLU A 123 15.73 28.06 -5.42
C GLU A 123 14.46 28.56 -4.70
N ILE A 124 13.34 27.78 -4.83
CA ILE A 124 12.07 28.14 -4.21
C ILE A 124 12.23 28.03 -2.68
N PRO A 125 12.00 29.10 -1.92
CA PRO A 125 12.19 29.05 -0.47
C PRO A 125 11.14 28.17 0.20
N PHE A 126 11.58 27.39 1.19
CA PHE A 126 10.75 26.62 2.12
C PHE A 126 11.54 26.35 3.41
N ASP A 127 10.85 26.00 4.48
CA ASP A 127 11.46 25.68 5.76
C ASP A 127 11.60 24.15 5.93
N GLY A 128 12.68 23.71 6.58
CA GLY A 128 12.87 22.30 6.95
C GLY A 128 13.44 21.41 5.84
N THR A 129 13.03 20.16 5.85
CA THR A 129 13.51 19.09 4.97
C THR A 129 12.37 18.47 4.19
N LEU A 130 12.52 18.35 2.88
CA LEU A 130 11.68 17.51 2.02
C LEU A 130 12.42 16.19 1.82
N ARG A 131 11.83 15.08 2.27
CA ARG A 131 12.38 13.72 2.15
C ARG A 131 11.59 12.93 1.13
N PHE A 132 12.25 12.43 0.09
CA PHE A 132 11.67 11.60 -0.94
C PHE A 132 12.07 10.14 -0.70
N LEU A 133 11.07 9.26 -0.57
CA LEU A 133 11.21 7.83 -0.32
C LEU A 133 10.62 7.07 -1.49
N ALA A 134 11.46 6.53 -2.39
CA ALA A 134 11.00 5.59 -3.41
C ALA A 134 11.16 4.16 -2.88
N THR A 135 10.07 3.44 -2.80
CA THR A 135 9.98 2.14 -2.14
C THR A 135 9.96 0.98 -3.13
N ALA A 136 10.36 -0.19 -2.66
CA ALA A 136 10.34 -1.43 -3.41
C ALA A 136 9.34 -2.42 -2.81
N GLY A 137 8.51 -3.03 -3.67
CA GLY A 137 7.65 -4.15 -3.31
C GLY A 137 6.40 -3.78 -2.53
N GLU A 138 5.79 -2.66 -2.83
CA GLU A 138 4.49 -2.29 -2.28
C GLU A 138 3.45 -3.35 -2.62
N GLU A 139 3.38 -3.73 -3.88
CA GLU A 139 2.43 -4.66 -4.49
C GLU A 139 2.57 -6.12 -3.99
N VAL A 140 3.67 -6.42 -3.31
CA VAL A 140 4.01 -7.78 -2.85
C VAL A 140 4.50 -7.81 -1.39
N GLY A 141 3.87 -7.03 -0.52
CA GLY A 141 4.07 -7.09 0.93
C GLY A 141 4.92 -5.97 1.53
N MET A 142 5.20 -4.89 0.78
CA MET A 142 5.77 -3.63 1.31
C MET A 142 7.14 -3.80 1.99
N ALA A 143 8.01 -4.66 1.41
CA ALA A 143 9.31 -4.94 2.01
C ALA A 143 10.21 -3.70 2.07
N GLY A 144 10.10 -2.80 1.08
CA GLY A 144 10.86 -1.57 1.01
C GLY A 144 10.50 -0.60 2.12
N SER A 145 9.22 -0.30 2.29
CA SER A 145 8.73 0.60 3.34
C SER A 145 9.00 0.03 4.73
N THR A 146 8.88 -1.29 4.92
CA THR A 146 9.29 -1.97 6.17
C THR A 146 10.78 -1.74 6.48
N ALA A 147 11.65 -1.85 5.46
CA ALA A 147 13.09 -1.64 5.64
C ALA A 147 13.42 -0.17 5.95
N LEU A 148 12.74 0.79 5.33
CA LEU A 148 12.91 2.22 5.61
C LEU A 148 12.47 2.58 7.03
N GLN A 149 11.34 2.05 7.49
CA GLN A 149 10.85 2.26 8.84
C GLN A 149 11.86 1.68 9.86
N ALA A 150 12.29 0.42 9.69
CA ALA A 150 13.25 -0.22 10.57
C ALA A 150 14.64 0.48 10.59
N ALA A 151 14.99 1.20 9.54
CA ALA A 151 16.21 2.01 9.45
C ALA A 151 16.07 3.43 10.03
N GLY A 152 14.89 3.79 10.57
CA GLY A 152 14.63 5.06 11.24
C GLY A 152 14.35 6.25 10.29
N TYR A 153 14.07 6.00 9.02
CA TYR A 153 13.77 7.09 8.07
C TYR A 153 12.45 7.82 8.36
N MET A 154 11.65 7.31 9.28
CA MET A 154 10.39 7.92 9.70
C MET A 154 10.46 8.58 11.10
N ASP A 155 11.52 8.36 11.89
CA ASP A 155 11.58 8.77 13.30
C ASP A 155 11.45 10.28 13.53
N ASP A 156 11.90 11.08 12.57
CA ASP A 156 11.90 12.54 12.63
C ASP A 156 10.90 13.17 11.66
N VAL A 157 10.03 12.40 11.01
CA VAL A 157 9.04 12.91 10.05
C VAL A 157 7.87 13.57 10.78
N ASP A 158 7.46 14.75 10.32
CA ASP A 158 6.35 15.51 10.88
C ASP A 158 5.05 15.36 10.06
N ALA A 159 5.15 15.03 8.76
CA ALA A 159 4.01 14.71 7.90
C ALA A 159 4.43 13.81 6.75
N LEU A 160 3.50 12.91 6.32
CA LEU A 160 3.72 11.95 5.23
C LEU A 160 2.71 12.17 4.09
N ILE A 161 3.24 12.21 2.87
CA ILE A 161 2.46 12.27 1.62
C ILE A 161 2.73 10.98 0.85
N VAL A 162 1.67 10.26 0.49
CA VAL A 162 1.75 9.05 -0.33
C VAL A 162 1.26 9.39 -1.73
N GLY A 163 2.05 9.10 -2.75
CA GLY A 163 1.79 9.52 -4.14
C GLY A 163 0.84 8.61 -4.93
N GLU A 164 0.05 7.77 -4.27
CA GLU A 164 -0.91 6.84 -4.87
C GLU A 164 -2.07 7.53 -5.61
N PRO A 165 -2.68 6.86 -6.61
CA PRO A 165 -3.70 7.47 -7.47
C PRO A 165 -4.99 7.79 -6.72
N THR A 166 -5.26 9.06 -6.49
CA THR A 166 -6.51 9.55 -5.90
C THR A 166 -7.31 10.43 -6.85
N GLY A 167 -6.82 10.66 -8.05
CA GLY A 167 -7.27 11.73 -8.90
C GLY A 167 -6.91 13.07 -8.24
N TYR A 168 -7.89 13.95 -8.08
CA TYR A 168 -7.67 15.21 -7.35
C TYR A 168 -8.16 15.16 -5.90
N ASN A 169 -8.78 14.05 -5.47
CA ASN A 169 -9.20 13.90 -4.08
C ASN A 169 -8.00 13.61 -3.17
N THR A 170 -8.21 13.76 -1.86
CA THR A 170 -7.25 13.33 -0.85
C THR A 170 -7.78 12.09 -0.14
N SER A 171 -6.90 11.12 0.21
CA SER A 171 -7.29 10.05 1.12
C SER A 171 -6.48 10.16 2.40
N PHE A 172 -7.12 9.94 3.56
CA PHE A 172 -6.50 10.11 4.87
C PHE A 172 -6.58 8.83 5.72
N ALA A 173 -7.27 7.81 5.24
CA ALA A 173 -7.45 6.56 5.98
C ALA A 173 -7.55 5.39 5.02
N ASN A 174 -7.03 4.24 5.46
CA ASN A 174 -7.20 2.96 4.77
C ASN A 174 -7.42 1.81 5.75
N LYS A 175 -8.13 0.77 5.27
CA LYS A 175 -8.24 -0.48 6.01
C LYS A 175 -6.90 -1.20 6.07
N GLY A 176 -6.68 -1.90 7.19
CA GLY A 176 -5.63 -2.89 7.28
C GLY A 176 -5.99 -4.18 6.52
N GLU A 177 -5.04 -5.08 6.43
CA GLU A 177 -5.21 -6.39 5.82
C GLU A 177 -4.46 -7.45 6.60
N LEU A 178 -5.13 -8.58 6.83
CA LEU A 178 -4.52 -9.82 7.30
C LEU A 178 -4.88 -10.94 6.34
N ASN A 179 -3.86 -11.65 5.83
CA ASN A 179 -4.05 -12.94 5.19
C ASN A 179 -3.60 -14.03 6.18
N ILE A 180 -4.53 -14.92 6.52
CA ILE A 180 -4.33 -15.93 7.57
C ILE A 180 -4.66 -17.29 7.00
N THR A 181 -3.75 -18.24 7.15
CA THR A 181 -4.01 -19.65 6.89
C THR A 181 -4.39 -20.35 8.19
N LEU A 182 -5.61 -20.91 8.26
CA LEU A 182 -6.03 -21.83 9.31
C LEU A 182 -5.78 -23.25 8.85
N SER A 183 -5.05 -24.04 9.63
CA SER A 183 -4.77 -25.45 9.34
C SER A 183 -5.34 -26.35 10.43
N ALA A 184 -6.12 -27.35 10.04
CA ALA A 184 -6.66 -28.34 10.95
C ALA A 184 -6.04 -29.71 10.72
N LYS A 185 -5.60 -30.36 11.79
CA LYS A 185 -5.10 -31.74 11.81
C LYS A 185 -6.07 -32.64 12.56
N GLY A 186 -6.44 -33.71 11.92
CA GLY A 186 -7.30 -34.75 12.43
C GLY A 186 -6.64 -36.12 12.33
N LYS A 187 -7.49 -37.15 12.13
CA LYS A 187 -7.04 -38.52 11.97
C LYS A 187 -7.90 -39.24 10.92
N ALA A 188 -7.26 -39.77 9.89
CA ALA A 188 -7.95 -40.53 8.87
C ALA A 188 -8.61 -41.80 9.44
N ALA A 189 -9.81 -42.08 8.94
CA ALA A 189 -10.53 -43.33 9.21
C ALA A 189 -11.51 -43.61 8.07
N HIS A 190 -12.05 -44.84 8.01
CA HIS A 190 -13.12 -45.16 7.10
C HIS A 190 -14.40 -44.40 7.48
N SER A 191 -15.08 -43.82 6.50
CA SER A 191 -16.25 -42.95 6.75
C SER A 191 -17.40 -43.64 7.49
N SER A 192 -17.49 -44.99 7.41
CA SER A 192 -18.49 -45.78 8.15
C SER A 192 -18.14 -46.04 9.61
N THR A 193 -16.91 -45.70 10.05
CA THR A 193 -16.43 -45.85 11.43
C THR A 193 -15.82 -44.53 11.95
N PRO A 194 -16.57 -43.43 11.94
CA PRO A 194 -16.04 -42.11 12.23
C PRO A 194 -15.46 -41.95 13.65
N GLN A 195 -15.92 -42.80 14.60
CA GLN A 195 -15.42 -42.81 15.98
C GLN A 195 -13.95 -43.23 16.11
N LEU A 196 -13.33 -43.78 15.08
CA LEU A 196 -11.91 -44.19 15.01
C LEU A 196 -11.00 -43.07 14.44
N GLY A 197 -11.59 -42.05 13.88
CA GLY A 197 -10.90 -40.91 13.28
C GLY A 197 -11.27 -39.57 13.88
N ILE A 198 -10.72 -38.50 13.30
CA ILE A 198 -11.04 -37.11 13.59
C ILE A 198 -11.11 -36.43 12.23
N ASN A 199 -12.27 -35.86 11.90
CA ASN A 199 -12.49 -35.21 10.62
C ASN A 199 -11.94 -33.78 10.62
N ALA A 200 -10.78 -33.55 10.01
CA ALA A 200 -10.13 -32.22 9.97
C ALA A 200 -11.00 -31.14 9.32
N ILE A 201 -11.84 -31.48 8.33
CA ILE A 201 -12.77 -30.49 7.72
C ILE A 201 -13.81 -30.05 8.79
N GLN A 202 -14.34 -30.98 9.56
CA GLN A 202 -15.32 -30.65 10.60
C GLN A 202 -14.68 -29.79 11.70
N GLU A 203 -13.47 -30.14 12.15
CA GLU A 203 -12.74 -29.36 13.14
C GLU A 203 -12.48 -27.93 12.62
N LEU A 204 -12.09 -27.77 11.35
CA LEU A 204 -11.87 -26.45 10.72
C LEU A 204 -13.16 -25.64 10.65
N MET A 205 -14.28 -26.25 10.29
CA MET A 205 -15.58 -25.58 10.21
C MET A 205 -16.07 -25.14 11.59
N ASP A 206 -15.89 -25.98 12.61
CA ASP A 206 -16.36 -25.73 13.97
C ASP A 206 -15.55 -24.56 14.60
N VAL A 207 -14.22 -24.55 14.48
CA VAL A 207 -13.39 -23.45 14.97
C VAL A 207 -13.68 -22.15 14.22
N TRP A 208 -13.90 -22.20 12.90
CA TRP A 208 -14.27 -21.04 12.13
C TRP A 208 -15.61 -20.45 12.56
N ALA A 209 -16.60 -21.27 12.85
CA ALA A 209 -17.90 -20.81 13.32
C ALA A 209 -17.79 -20.04 14.66
N ASP A 210 -16.93 -20.50 15.58
CA ASP A 210 -16.65 -19.82 16.84
C ASP A 210 -15.87 -18.51 16.62
N ILE A 211 -14.79 -18.55 15.81
CA ILE A 211 -14.02 -17.36 15.44
C ILE A 211 -14.95 -16.30 14.85
N LYS A 212 -15.73 -16.69 13.83
CA LYS A 212 -16.64 -15.77 13.13
C LYS A 212 -17.66 -15.12 14.08
N THR A 213 -18.22 -15.89 15.00
CA THR A 213 -19.18 -15.37 15.98
C THR A 213 -18.53 -14.29 16.86
N LYS A 214 -17.32 -14.54 17.36
CA LYS A 214 -16.59 -13.60 18.22
C LYS A 214 -16.16 -12.33 17.46
N LEU A 215 -15.73 -12.50 16.18
CA LEU A 215 -15.38 -11.36 15.33
C LEU A 215 -16.63 -10.51 15.01
N ASP A 216 -17.78 -11.14 14.66
CA ASP A 216 -19.04 -10.44 14.41
C ASP A 216 -19.51 -9.62 15.63
N GLU A 217 -19.43 -10.20 16.82
CA GLU A 217 -19.81 -9.53 18.07
C GLU A 217 -18.93 -8.31 18.38
N ARG A 218 -17.64 -8.37 18.04
CA ARG A 218 -16.69 -7.29 18.25
C ARG A 218 -16.86 -6.19 17.20
N SER A 219 -16.88 -6.55 15.92
CA SER A 219 -17.00 -5.64 14.78
C SER A 219 -18.30 -4.79 14.82
N GLN A 220 -19.38 -5.31 15.42
CA GLN A 220 -20.60 -4.54 15.61
C GLN A 220 -20.46 -3.39 16.62
N LYS A 221 -19.50 -3.48 17.54
CA LYS A 221 -19.27 -2.48 18.60
C LYS A 221 -18.24 -1.44 18.16
N ASP A 222 -17.26 -1.85 17.38
CA ASP A 222 -16.09 -1.06 17.02
C ASP A 222 -16.14 -0.76 15.51
N THR A 223 -16.94 0.22 15.15
CA THR A 223 -17.12 0.67 13.75
C THR A 223 -16.43 2.01 13.56
N ASN A 224 -15.53 2.08 12.57
CA ASN A 224 -14.93 3.33 12.15
C ASN A 224 -15.94 4.19 11.38
N GLN A 225 -15.98 5.49 11.65
CA GLN A 225 -16.95 6.40 11.00
C GLN A 225 -16.70 6.61 9.50
N TYR A 226 -15.47 6.35 9.01
CA TYR A 226 -15.07 6.57 7.61
C TYR A 226 -14.89 5.25 6.85
N LEU A 227 -14.29 4.24 7.51
CA LEU A 227 -13.97 2.95 6.92
C LEU A 227 -15.07 1.90 7.13
N GLY A 228 -16.04 2.19 8.01
CA GLY A 228 -17.10 1.24 8.36
C GLY A 228 -16.60 0.13 9.27
N GLN A 229 -17.14 -1.08 9.09
CA GLN A 229 -16.80 -2.26 9.87
C GLN A 229 -15.66 -3.05 9.22
N ASP A 230 -15.05 -3.92 10.01
CA ASP A 230 -14.16 -4.98 9.52
C ASP A 230 -14.88 -5.88 8.53
N VAL A 231 -14.10 -6.48 7.66
CA VAL A 231 -14.58 -7.50 6.71
C VAL A 231 -13.68 -8.72 6.84
N TYR A 232 -14.26 -9.89 6.92
CA TYR A 232 -13.52 -11.16 6.99
C TYR A 232 -14.24 -12.27 6.22
N ASN A 233 -13.47 -12.94 5.37
CA ASN A 233 -13.94 -14.01 4.49
C ASN A 233 -12.97 -15.18 4.51
N ILE A 234 -13.51 -16.38 4.26
CA ILE A 234 -12.70 -17.48 3.76
C ILE A 234 -12.75 -17.42 2.23
N ASP A 235 -11.61 -17.21 1.60
CA ASP A 235 -11.54 -17.10 0.14
C ASP A 235 -11.03 -18.40 -0.51
N VAL A 236 -10.31 -19.24 0.24
CA VAL A 236 -9.85 -20.56 -0.22
C VAL A 236 -10.09 -21.59 0.87
N ILE A 237 -10.56 -22.79 0.51
CA ILE A 237 -10.69 -23.92 1.41
C ILE A 237 -10.28 -25.21 0.71
N ASN A 238 -9.47 -26.03 1.37
CA ASN A 238 -8.98 -27.30 0.88
C ASN A 238 -9.12 -28.38 1.96
N GLY A 239 -9.48 -29.61 1.56
CA GLY A 239 -9.53 -30.74 2.49
C GLY A 239 -10.14 -31.99 1.89
N GLY A 240 -9.68 -33.14 2.38
CA GLY A 240 -10.16 -34.44 1.91
C GLY A 240 -9.64 -34.85 0.54
N SER A 241 -9.82 -36.14 0.20
CA SER A 241 -9.41 -36.69 -1.08
C SER A 241 -10.48 -37.61 -1.69
N GLN A 242 -11.26 -38.30 -0.86
CA GLN A 242 -12.29 -39.26 -1.29
C GLN A 242 -13.46 -39.23 -0.27
N PRO A 243 -14.70 -39.44 -0.73
CA PRO A 243 -15.89 -39.36 0.12
C PRO A 243 -16.00 -40.49 1.18
N ASN A 244 -15.24 -41.57 1.03
CA ASN A 244 -15.26 -42.73 1.96
C ASN A 244 -14.10 -42.72 2.98
N ILE A 245 -13.34 -41.61 3.08
CA ILE A 245 -12.24 -41.42 4.03
C ILE A 245 -12.47 -40.13 4.82
N LEU A 246 -12.38 -40.19 6.16
CA LEU A 246 -12.29 -38.99 6.98
C LEU A 246 -10.97 -38.26 6.67
N PRO A 247 -10.99 -36.98 6.34
CA PRO A 247 -9.77 -36.23 6.06
C PRO A 247 -8.94 -36.02 7.34
N ALA A 248 -7.63 -36.25 7.23
CA ALA A 248 -6.68 -36.00 8.30
C ALA A 248 -6.16 -34.56 8.32
N ASN A 249 -6.32 -33.83 7.20
CA ASN A 249 -5.90 -32.44 7.08
C ASN A 249 -6.97 -31.62 6.35
N ALA A 250 -7.11 -30.38 6.77
CA ALA A 250 -7.90 -29.37 6.06
C ALA A 250 -7.24 -27.99 6.28
N GLU A 251 -7.44 -27.08 5.35
CA GLU A 251 -6.87 -25.74 5.36
C GLU A 251 -7.88 -24.73 4.82
N ALA A 252 -7.91 -23.53 5.42
CA ALA A 252 -8.66 -22.40 4.92
C ALA A 252 -7.77 -21.16 4.90
N GLN A 253 -7.89 -20.33 3.85
CA GLN A 253 -7.24 -19.03 3.79
C GLN A 253 -8.28 -17.93 3.99
N LEU A 254 -8.01 -17.10 4.97
CA LEU A 254 -8.83 -15.96 5.35
C LEU A 254 -8.20 -14.68 4.83
N ASN A 255 -9.02 -13.80 4.26
CA ASN A 255 -8.69 -12.39 4.06
C ASN A 255 -9.53 -11.56 5.04
N VAL A 256 -8.85 -10.73 5.82
CA VAL A 256 -9.46 -9.85 6.83
C VAL A 256 -9.09 -8.41 6.49
N ARG A 257 -10.07 -7.51 6.54
CA ARG A 257 -9.88 -6.06 6.41
C ARG A 257 -10.24 -5.40 7.72
N THR A 258 -9.26 -4.83 8.39
CA THR A 258 -9.40 -4.25 9.73
C THR A 258 -9.59 -2.73 9.69
N VAL A 259 -10.06 -2.16 10.79
CA VAL A 259 -10.18 -0.71 11.02
C VAL A 259 -9.40 -0.34 12.28
N PRO A 260 -9.03 0.94 12.51
CA PRO A 260 -8.25 1.34 13.68
C PRO A 260 -8.87 0.97 15.04
N GLU A 261 -10.19 0.99 15.16
CA GLU A 261 -10.91 0.62 16.40
C GLU A 261 -10.93 -0.88 16.67
N PHE A 262 -10.74 -1.68 15.61
CA PHE A 262 -10.62 -3.13 15.69
C PHE A 262 -9.48 -3.58 14.76
N ASP A 263 -8.26 -3.39 15.23
CA ASP A 263 -7.03 -3.55 14.50
C ASP A 263 -6.59 -5.02 14.34
N ASN A 264 -5.47 -5.20 13.67
CA ASN A 264 -4.90 -6.52 13.41
C ASN A 264 -4.61 -7.30 14.69
N GLU A 265 -4.05 -6.63 15.71
CA GLU A 265 -3.71 -7.28 16.99
C GLU A 265 -4.97 -7.79 17.70
N ALA A 266 -6.02 -6.97 17.75
CA ALA A 266 -7.28 -7.35 18.36
C ALA A 266 -7.98 -8.51 17.62
N VAL A 267 -7.94 -8.54 16.30
CA VAL A 267 -8.43 -9.66 15.47
C VAL A 267 -7.63 -10.94 15.75
N LEU A 268 -6.30 -10.85 15.73
CA LEU A 268 -5.43 -12.00 15.97
C LEU A 268 -5.60 -12.54 17.39
N ALA A 269 -5.78 -11.69 18.39
CA ALA A 269 -6.05 -12.13 19.78
C ALA A 269 -7.35 -12.94 19.90
N ILE A 270 -8.40 -12.56 19.19
CA ILE A 270 -9.67 -13.33 19.17
C ILE A 270 -9.46 -14.69 18.49
N ILE A 271 -8.75 -14.73 17.38
CA ILE A 271 -8.47 -15.98 16.65
C ILE A 271 -7.61 -16.91 17.52
N ASP A 272 -6.56 -16.39 18.15
CA ASP A 272 -5.67 -17.16 19.02
C ASP A 272 -6.40 -17.75 20.21
N GLN A 273 -7.26 -16.96 20.87
CA GLN A 273 -8.06 -17.44 21.99
C GLN A 273 -9.05 -18.52 21.55
N ALA A 274 -9.71 -18.34 20.41
CA ALA A 274 -10.64 -19.33 19.87
C ALA A 274 -9.94 -20.65 19.54
N ILE A 275 -8.75 -20.58 18.93
CA ILE A 275 -7.92 -21.77 18.64
C ILE A 275 -7.47 -22.47 19.93
N ALA A 276 -7.02 -21.71 20.94
CA ALA A 276 -6.59 -22.28 22.23
C ALA A 276 -7.75 -22.99 22.95
N ASP A 277 -8.93 -22.36 23.01
CA ASP A 277 -10.14 -22.94 23.59
C ASP A 277 -10.55 -24.22 22.82
N PHE A 278 -10.50 -24.17 21.49
CA PHE A 278 -10.84 -25.28 20.63
C PHE A 278 -9.91 -26.48 20.89
N ASN A 279 -8.60 -26.28 20.84
CA ASN A 279 -7.60 -27.33 21.02
C ASN A 279 -7.65 -27.96 22.44
N THR A 280 -8.17 -27.22 23.44
CA THR A 280 -8.39 -27.76 24.80
C THR A 280 -9.59 -28.69 24.86
N ASN A 281 -10.64 -28.45 24.08
CA ASN A 281 -11.94 -29.13 24.18
C ASN A 281 -12.19 -30.16 23.07
N HIS A 282 -11.37 -30.18 22.02
CA HIS A 282 -11.49 -31.04 20.84
C HIS A 282 -10.31 -32.00 20.73
N LYS A 283 -10.48 -33.04 19.90
CA LYS A 283 -9.45 -34.07 19.69
C LYS A 283 -8.51 -33.76 18.51
N GLY A 284 -8.95 -32.92 17.60
CA GLY A 284 -8.13 -32.39 16.52
C GLY A 284 -7.25 -31.24 17.01
N GLU A 285 -6.33 -30.80 16.17
CA GLU A 285 -5.47 -29.68 16.42
C GLU A 285 -5.69 -28.63 15.34
N VAL A 286 -5.91 -27.38 15.71
CA VAL A 286 -6.00 -26.24 14.79
C VAL A 286 -4.84 -25.28 15.07
N SER A 287 -4.26 -24.73 14.03
CA SER A 287 -3.23 -23.71 14.10
C SER A 287 -3.48 -22.63 13.05
N ARG A 288 -2.83 -21.48 13.22
CA ARG A 288 -2.83 -20.40 12.23
C ARG A 288 -1.42 -19.99 11.84
N GLU A 289 -1.32 -19.42 10.64
CA GLU A 289 -0.15 -18.70 10.15
C GLU A 289 -0.61 -17.37 9.53
N VAL A 290 0.05 -16.25 9.84
CA VAL A 290 -0.16 -14.97 9.18
C VAL A 290 0.78 -14.90 7.99
N THR A 291 0.25 -14.80 6.80
CA THR A 291 1.03 -14.76 5.55
C THR A 291 1.19 -13.35 5.01
N MET A 292 0.31 -12.42 5.41
CA MET A 292 0.40 -10.99 5.11
C MET A 292 -0.22 -10.20 6.26
N GLU A 293 0.41 -9.06 6.57
CA GLU A 293 -0.09 -8.13 7.59
C GLU A 293 0.19 -6.69 7.15
N ILE A 294 -0.88 -5.90 7.06
CA ILE A 294 -0.89 -4.47 6.77
C ILE A 294 -1.78 -3.81 7.81
N ILE A 295 -1.27 -2.86 8.59
CA ILE A 295 -2.07 -2.20 9.63
C ILE A 295 -3.06 -1.19 9.03
N PRO A 296 -4.23 -0.99 9.67
CA PRO A 296 -5.13 0.11 9.31
C PRO A 296 -4.49 1.45 9.66
N ILE A 297 -4.72 2.45 8.82
CA ILE A 297 -4.22 3.82 9.03
C ILE A 297 -5.38 4.79 9.04
N GLU A 298 -5.33 5.73 9.98
CA GLU A 298 -6.20 6.91 9.98
C GLU A 298 -5.39 8.14 10.37
N GLY A 299 -5.21 9.05 9.41
CA GLY A 299 -4.64 10.38 9.62
C GLY A 299 -5.71 11.36 10.11
N ASP A 300 -5.27 12.53 10.55
CA ASP A 300 -6.21 13.60 10.94
C ASP A 300 -6.85 14.26 9.70
N LEU A 301 -8.15 13.98 9.49
CA LEU A 301 -8.96 14.59 8.43
C LEU A 301 -8.91 16.13 8.45
N HIS A 302 -8.73 16.72 9.64
CA HIS A 302 -8.69 18.18 9.83
C HIS A 302 -7.27 18.75 9.89
N SER A 303 -6.25 17.92 9.59
CA SER A 303 -4.87 18.36 9.54
C SER A 303 -4.67 19.49 8.53
N LYS A 304 -3.68 20.33 8.80
CA LYS A 304 -3.28 21.39 7.87
C LYS A 304 -2.83 20.83 6.53
N LEU A 305 -2.23 19.62 6.52
CA LEU A 305 -1.84 18.89 5.31
C LEU A 305 -3.05 18.65 4.38
N ILE A 306 -4.13 18.03 4.89
CA ILE A 306 -5.34 17.76 4.12
C ILE A 306 -5.99 19.05 3.62
N GLN A 307 -6.13 20.06 4.50
CA GLN A 307 -6.71 21.36 4.13
C GLN A 307 -5.91 22.04 3.01
N LYS A 308 -4.59 22.01 3.09
CA LYS A 308 -3.69 22.58 2.08
C LYS A 308 -3.82 21.86 0.75
N MET A 309 -3.77 20.52 0.75
CA MET A 309 -3.97 19.70 -0.46
C MET A 309 -5.31 20.01 -1.14
N GLN A 310 -6.39 20.05 -0.36
CA GLN A 310 -7.72 20.37 -0.90
C GLN A 310 -7.77 21.78 -1.51
N ALA A 311 -7.15 22.77 -0.87
CA ALA A 311 -7.10 24.13 -1.37
C ALA A 311 -6.32 24.22 -2.68
N ILE A 312 -5.13 23.61 -2.75
CA ILE A 312 -4.27 23.58 -3.94
C ILE A 312 -4.99 22.85 -5.10
N ALA A 313 -5.53 21.66 -4.85
CA ALA A 313 -6.23 20.91 -5.88
C ALA A 313 -7.51 21.64 -6.37
N LYS A 314 -8.26 22.27 -5.46
CA LYS A 314 -9.42 23.09 -5.82
C LYS A 314 -9.02 24.28 -6.70
N ALA A 315 -7.91 24.95 -6.41
CA ALA A 315 -7.39 26.03 -7.24
C ALA A 315 -7.00 25.53 -8.64
N ALA A 316 -6.37 24.35 -8.73
CA ALA A 316 -5.92 23.76 -10.00
C ALA A 316 -7.06 23.31 -10.93
N VAL A 317 -8.19 22.84 -10.37
CA VAL A 317 -9.26 22.23 -11.19
C VAL A 317 -10.63 22.92 -11.07
N GLY A 318 -10.79 23.90 -10.19
CA GLY A 318 -12.05 24.66 -10.03
C GLY A 318 -13.23 23.84 -9.48
N LYS A 319 -12.96 22.70 -8.80
CA LYS A 319 -13.98 21.80 -8.22
C LYS A 319 -13.73 21.59 -6.74
N ASP A 320 -14.77 21.25 -6.00
CA ASP A 320 -14.62 20.84 -4.60
C ASP A 320 -13.91 19.48 -4.52
N ILE A 321 -12.90 19.44 -3.66
CA ILE A 321 -12.05 18.27 -3.43
C ILE A 321 -12.54 17.55 -2.18
N LYS A 322 -12.73 16.24 -2.29
CA LYS A 322 -13.18 15.41 -1.17
C LYS A 322 -11.99 14.81 -0.43
N ALA A 323 -12.11 14.72 0.88
CA ALA A 323 -11.33 13.76 1.65
C ALA A 323 -12.10 12.44 1.72
N ILE A 324 -11.45 11.35 1.39
CA ILE A 324 -12.03 10.01 1.31
C ILE A 324 -11.24 9.02 2.17
N ALA A 325 -11.84 7.90 2.50
CA ALA A 325 -11.17 6.74 3.06
C ALA A 325 -11.07 5.65 1.99
N ALA A 326 -9.94 4.97 1.89
CA ALA A 326 -9.66 3.95 0.89
C ALA A 326 -9.80 2.53 1.47
N PRO A 327 -10.29 1.55 0.70
CA PRO A 327 -10.39 0.17 1.18
C PRO A 327 -9.06 -0.59 1.14
N GLY A 328 -8.09 -0.16 0.35
CA GLY A 328 -6.76 -0.77 0.19
C GLY A 328 -5.70 -0.09 1.03
N GLY A 329 -4.68 -0.86 1.47
CA GLY A 329 -3.50 -0.33 2.16
C GLY A 329 -2.54 0.36 1.19
N THR A 330 -1.55 1.05 1.73
CA THR A 330 -0.43 1.67 1.01
C THR A 330 0.84 1.52 1.86
N ASP A 331 1.97 1.93 1.35
CA ASP A 331 3.25 1.98 2.09
C ASP A 331 3.14 2.72 3.45
N ALA A 332 2.17 3.63 3.61
CA ALA A 332 1.91 4.28 4.89
C ALA A 332 1.65 3.26 6.02
N SER A 333 1.04 2.12 5.71
CA SER A 333 0.76 1.06 6.66
C SER A 333 2.01 0.38 7.24
N LYS A 334 3.16 0.54 6.62
CA LYS A 334 4.45 0.08 7.16
C LYS A 334 5.29 1.22 7.70
N LEU A 335 5.26 2.37 7.03
CA LEU A 335 6.03 3.54 7.44
C LEU A 335 5.53 4.13 8.77
N LEU A 336 4.24 4.01 9.09
CA LEU A 336 3.62 4.64 10.25
C LEU A 336 3.35 3.68 11.43
N VAL A 337 3.94 2.48 11.46
CA VAL A 337 3.68 1.48 12.54
C VAL A 337 4.01 2.01 13.94
N ASP A 338 4.98 2.89 14.08
CA ASP A 338 5.38 3.49 15.36
C ASP A 338 4.79 4.91 15.55
N HIS A 339 3.90 5.35 14.68
CA HIS A 339 3.26 6.67 14.75
C HIS A 339 1.83 6.54 15.30
N PRO A 340 1.35 7.55 16.03
CA PRO A 340 -0.01 7.52 16.59
C PRO A 340 -1.08 7.64 15.50
N ILE A 341 -2.27 7.11 15.78
CA ILE A 341 -3.48 7.43 15.01
C ILE A 341 -3.66 8.96 14.99
N GLY A 342 -4.04 9.51 13.84
CA GLY A 342 -4.11 10.95 13.64
C GLY A 342 -2.79 11.60 13.23
N PHE A 343 -1.73 10.82 12.99
CA PHE A 343 -0.49 11.36 12.42
C PHE A 343 -0.79 12.10 11.10
N PRO A 344 -0.19 13.28 10.85
CA PRO A 344 -0.43 14.03 9.62
C PRO A 344 0.03 13.25 8.40
N MET A 345 -0.90 12.52 7.76
CA MET A 345 -0.66 11.80 6.52
C MET A 345 -1.79 12.01 5.53
N ALA A 346 -1.47 11.92 4.25
CA ALA A 346 -2.44 11.88 3.20
C ALA A 346 -1.93 11.14 1.97
N VAL A 347 -2.83 10.44 1.31
CA VAL A 347 -2.64 9.89 -0.03
C VAL A 347 -3.14 10.93 -1.04
N PHE A 348 -2.28 11.33 -1.96
CA PHE A 348 -2.59 12.36 -2.95
C PHE A 348 -1.67 12.20 -4.16
N GLY A 349 -2.19 11.71 -5.27
CA GLY A 349 -1.41 11.50 -6.48
C GLY A 349 -2.26 11.45 -7.75
N PRO A 350 -1.60 11.62 -8.92
CA PRO A 350 -2.26 11.54 -10.22
C PRO A 350 -2.66 10.11 -10.52
N GLY A 351 -3.62 9.95 -11.42
CA GLY A 351 -4.12 8.65 -11.83
C GLY A 351 -5.51 8.36 -11.31
N ASN A 352 -5.99 7.19 -11.64
CA ASN A 352 -7.32 6.72 -11.28
C ASN A 352 -7.22 5.33 -10.67
N PHE A 353 -7.54 5.23 -9.39
CA PHE A 353 -7.57 3.95 -8.68
C PHE A 353 -8.42 2.87 -9.39
N LEU A 354 -9.47 3.27 -10.12
CA LEU A 354 -10.32 2.32 -10.85
C LEU A 354 -9.65 1.69 -12.07
N THR A 355 -8.55 2.26 -12.57
CA THR A 355 -7.78 1.70 -13.69
C THR A 355 -6.49 1.02 -13.23
N ALA A 356 -6.13 1.17 -11.95
CA ALA A 356 -5.03 0.45 -11.32
C ALA A 356 -5.21 -1.07 -11.47
N HIS A 357 -4.13 -1.81 -11.69
CA HIS A 357 -4.09 -3.26 -11.89
C HIS A 357 -4.86 -3.79 -13.11
N GLN A 358 -5.53 -2.93 -13.89
CA GLN A 358 -6.26 -3.35 -15.09
C GLN A 358 -5.38 -3.35 -16.35
N ASN A 359 -5.82 -4.06 -17.36
CA ASN A 359 -5.22 -3.96 -18.70
C ASN A 359 -5.55 -2.58 -19.29
N ASN A 360 -4.61 -2.03 -20.06
CA ASN A 360 -4.71 -0.67 -20.62
C ASN A 360 -4.86 0.41 -19.54
N GLU A 361 -4.15 0.25 -18.44
CA GLU A 361 -4.03 1.25 -17.38
C GLU A 361 -3.75 2.62 -17.96
N GLU A 362 -4.46 3.65 -17.47
CA GLU A 362 -4.40 4.99 -18.03
C GLU A 362 -4.32 6.08 -16.97
N CYS A 363 -3.64 7.19 -17.33
CA CYS A 363 -3.61 8.44 -16.57
C CYS A 363 -3.80 9.63 -17.51
N SER A 364 -4.43 10.71 -17.06
CA SER A 364 -4.53 11.96 -17.80
C SER A 364 -3.18 12.69 -17.80
N LYS A 365 -2.72 13.10 -18.97
CA LYS A 365 -1.53 13.94 -19.13
C LYS A 365 -1.68 15.29 -18.43
N ASP A 366 -2.83 15.94 -18.59
CA ASP A 366 -3.13 17.22 -17.93
C ASP A 366 -3.08 17.05 -16.40
N MET A 367 -3.66 15.97 -15.87
CA MET A 367 -3.59 15.64 -14.45
C MET A 367 -2.15 15.45 -13.97
N TYR A 368 -1.36 14.63 -14.66
CA TYR A 368 0.04 14.40 -14.32
C TYR A 368 0.85 15.70 -14.26
N LEU A 369 0.73 16.56 -15.29
CA LEU A 369 1.43 17.84 -15.33
C LEU A 369 0.97 18.80 -14.21
N LYS A 370 -0.32 18.84 -13.91
CA LYS A 370 -0.86 19.63 -12.80
C LYS A 370 -0.36 19.13 -11.44
N PHE A 371 -0.20 17.81 -11.26
CA PHE A 371 0.33 17.28 -10.01
C PHE A 371 1.77 17.70 -9.73
N ILE A 372 2.60 17.88 -10.76
CA ILE A 372 3.95 18.45 -10.59
C ILE A 372 3.89 19.84 -9.98
N ASP A 373 3.02 20.69 -10.51
CA ASP A 373 2.86 22.06 -10.00
C ASP A 373 2.21 22.06 -8.61
N MET A 374 1.22 21.21 -8.38
CA MET A 374 0.57 21.03 -7.07
C MET A 374 1.53 20.51 -6.01
N TYR A 375 2.40 19.54 -6.34
CA TYR A 375 3.42 19.06 -5.40
C TYR A 375 4.47 20.15 -5.12
N THR A 376 4.88 20.91 -6.13
CA THR A 376 5.82 22.03 -5.93
C THR A 376 5.24 23.04 -4.94
N GLU A 377 3.97 23.42 -5.09
CA GLU A 377 3.28 24.32 -4.16
C GLU A 377 3.08 23.69 -2.78
N LEU A 378 2.64 22.41 -2.74
CA LEU A 378 2.40 21.68 -1.49
C LEU A 378 3.68 21.58 -0.66
N PHE A 379 4.76 21.07 -1.24
CA PHE A 379 6.03 20.85 -0.55
C PHE A 379 6.62 22.15 0.02
N THR A 380 6.48 23.26 -0.69
CA THR A 380 7.04 24.55 -0.26
C THR A 380 6.13 25.30 0.73
N THR A 381 4.84 24.98 0.79
CA THR A 381 3.90 25.69 1.66
C THR A 381 3.48 24.89 2.89
N VAL A 382 3.47 23.55 2.82
CA VAL A 382 3.09 22.72 3.97
C VAL A 382 4.15 22.75 5.07
N SER A 383 5.42 22.89 4.71
CA SER A 383 6.52 22.99 5.68
C SER A 383 6.41 24.20 6.62
N THR A 384 5.73 25.26 6.20
CA THR A 384 5.49 26.43 7.07
C THR A 384 4.38 26.21 8.10
N GLU A 385 3.69 25.08 8.06
CA GLU A 385 2.54 24.77 8.91
C GLU A 385 2.88 23.85 10.09
N TYR A 386 4.05 23.22 10.08
CA TYR A 386 4.60 22.31 11.09
C TYR A 386 5.90 22.87 11.70
#